data_d4c6cd0d84cc73f9d07cdb788c5de3a0
#
_entry.id   d4c6cd0d84cc73f9d07cdb788c5de3a0
#
_cell.length_a   1.000
_cell.length_b   1.000
_cell.length_c   1.000
_cell.angle_alpha   90.00
_cell.angle_beta   90.00
_cell.angle_gamma   90.00
#
_symmetry.space_group_name_H-M   'P 1'
#
loop_
_entity.id
_entity.type
_entity.pdbx_description
1 polymer ?
#
loop_
_entity_poly.entity_id
_entity_poly.type
_entity_poly.pdbx_seq_one_letter_code
_entity_poly.pdbx_strand_id
1 'polypeptide(L)'
;MVPSVGAVTKADYEVALENWSLVLASYVDKEGKIDFKSLAKEPEYLKTYIDVIARMSPTSHQAVFTSQAEVLSYHLNAYNALAMWGVIERDIPSDFDSFFKRLWFFKLQTVIVGNKSTSLYDYENDVIRVFNEPRVHFALNCMVKDCPRLPQERFKANTLEEQLSDLTEDFFNKKKHLNIDHQHGFIYVSEILDFYTEDFVDSGKKQDLLVYINQYSVEKIPLNYEVKFFNYDWTINQQP
;
A
#
# COMPACT_ATOMS: atom_id res chain seq x y z
N MET A 1 30.50 -22.86 12.43
CA MET A 1 29.99 -22.87 11.04
C MET A 1 28.57 -22.43 11.07
N VAL A 2 28.26 -21.27 10.53
CA VAL A 2 26.88 -20.84 10.31
C VAL A 2 26.37 -21.71 9.15
N PRO A 3 25.23 -22.42 9.28
CA PRO A 3 24.68 -23.18 8.16
C PRO A 3 24.46 -22.21 7.01
N SER A 4 24.97 -22.54 5.81
CA SER A 4 24.65 -21.80 4.61
C SER A 4 23.15 -21.91 4.39
N VAL A 5 22.42 -20.82 4.65
CA VAL A 5 21.02 -20.75 4.26
C VAL A 5 20.99 -20.88 2.74
N GLY A 6 20.41 -21.96 2.24
CA GLY A 6 20.32 -22.24 0.81
C GLY A 6 19.70 -21.07 0.03
N ALA A 7 20.01 -20.97 -1.25
CA ALA A 7 19.40 -19.96 -2.10
C ALA A 7 17.87 -20.13 -2.11
N VAL A 8 17.13 -19.03 -1.99
CA VAL A 8 15.67 -19.05 -2.08
C VAL A 8 15.25 -19.41 -3.49
N THR A 9 14.33 -20.34 -3.61
CA THR A 9 13.82 -20.85 -4.91
C THR A 9 12.46 -20.21 -5.25
N LYS A 10 12.02 -20.40 -6.51
CA LYS A 10 10.65 -20.01 -6.92
C LYS A 10 9.60 -20.73 -6.07
N ALA A 11 9.79 -22.00 -5.75
CA ALA A 11 8.86 -22.77 -4.92
C ALA A 11 8.77 -22.19 -3.49
N ASP A 12 9.88 -21.75 -2.89
CA ASP A 12 9.87 -21.09 -1.60
C ASP A 12 9.07 -19.77 -1.64
N TYR A 13 9.19 -19.03 -2.73
CA TYR A 13 8.41 -17.80 -2.93
C TYR A 13 6.92 -18.08 -3.10
N GLU A 14 6.54 -19.11 -3.86
CA GLU A 14 5.13 -19.52 -4.03
C GLU A 14 4.50 -19.91 -2.69
N VAL A 15 5.20 -20.69 -1.86
CA VAL A 15 4.76 -21.03 -0.49
C VAL A 15 4.64 -19.78 0.38
N ALA A 16 5.59 -18.88 0.30
CA ALA A 16 5.56 -17.63 1.05
C ALA A 16 4.40 -16.72 0.62
N LEU A 17 4.05 -16.67 -0.68
CA LEU A 17 2.87 -15.96 -1.18
C LEU A 17 1.56 -16.55 -0.65
N GLU A 18 1.46 -17.87 -0.49
CA GLU A 18 0.28 -18.49 0.13
C GLU A 18 0.20 -18.11 1.62
N ASN A 19 1.33 -18.08 2.33
CA ASN A 19 1.36 -17.59 3.72
C ASN A 19 0.90 -16.13 3.82
N TRP A 20 1.31 -15.25 2.89
CA TRP A 20 0.80 -13.88 2.82
C TRP A 20 -0.70 -13.84 2.54
N SER A 21 -1.21 -14.68 1.66
CA SER A 21 -2.66 -14.82 1.42
C SER A 21 -3.41 -15.21 2.69
N LEU A 22 -2.86 -16.15 3.49
CA LEU A 22 -3.46 -16.56 4.77
C LEU A 22 -3.46 -15.41 5.78
N VAL A 23 -2.39 -14.62 5.85
CA VAL A 23 -2.35 -13.42 6.71
C VAL A 23 -3.45 -12.44 6.34
N LEU A 24 -3.59 -12.10 5.07
CA LEU A 24 -4.63 -11.18 4.60
C LEU A 24 -6.03 -11.71 4.89
N ALA A 25 -6.30 -12.98 4.58
CA ALA A 25 -7.61 -13.59 4.77
C ALA A 25 -8.00 -13.73 6.27
N SER A 26 -7.00 -13.93 7.15
CA SER A 26 -7.26 -14.20 8.58
C SER A 26 -7.32 -12.95 9.43
N TYR A 27 -6.54 -11.93 9.10
CA TYR A 27 -6.35 -10.76 9.98
C TYR A 27 -6.83 -9.44 9.38
N VAL A 28 -7.25 -9.40 8.11
CA VAL A 28 -7.81 -8.20 7.47
C VAL A 28 -9.31 -8.39 7.30
N ASP A 29 -10.12 -7.43 7.76
CA ASP A 29 -11.58 -7.47 7.56
C ASP A 29 -12.01 -6.87 6.21
N LYS A 30 -13.31 -6.92 5.91
CA LYS A 30 -13.87 -6.39 4.66
C LYS A 30 -13.67 -4.89 4.48
N GLU A 31 -13.51 -4.16 5.58
CA GLU A 31 -13.23 -2.72 5.57
C GLU A 31 -11.73 -2.41 5.48
N GLY A 32 -10.89 -3.43 5.45
CA GLY A 32 -9.43 -3.32 5.40
C GLY A 32 -8.79 -3.02 6.75
N LYS A 33 -9.51 -3.18 7.87
CA LYS A 33 -8.94 -3.05 9.21
C LYS A 33 -8.19 -4.33 9.58
N ILE A 34 -7.14 -4.19 10.37
CA ILE A 34 -6.21 -5.27 10.67
C ILE A 34 -6.27 -5.65 12.14
N ASP A 35 -6.42 -6.94 12.44
CA ASP A 35 -6.26 -7.46 13.80
C ASP A 35 -4.77 -7.65 14.13
N PHE A 36 -4.09 -6.53 14.37
CA PHE A 36 -2.68 -6.55 14.73
C PHE A 36 -2.39 -7.31 16.03
N LYS A 37 -3.33 -7.28 16.99
CA LYS A 37 -3.13 -7.94 18.29
C LYS A 37 -3.09 -9.45 18.17
N SER A 38 -3.96 -10.04 17.34
CA SER A 38 -3.96 -11.48 17.09
C SER A 38 -2.78 -11.86 16.19
N LEU A 39 -2.51 -11.09 15.14
CA LEU A 39 -1.38 -11.32 14.25
C LEU A 39 -0.02 -11.23 14.98
N ALA A 40 0.11 -10.34 15.96
CA ALA A 40 1.34 -10.25 16.76
C ALA A 40 1.58 -11.48 17.65
N LYS A 41 0.53 -12.23 18.01
CA LYS A 41 0.66 -13.49 18.77
C LYS A 41 1.02 -14.69 17.90
N GLU A 42 0.63 -14.68 16.64
CA GLU A 42 0.82 -15.76 15.66
C GLU A 42 1.42 -15.21 14.35
N PRO A 43 2.64 -14.64 14.39
CA PRO A 43 3.21 -13.91 13.24
C PRO A 43 3.94 -14.79 12.22
N GLU A 44 3.95 -16.12 12.39
CA GLU A 44 4.82 -17.05 11.65
C GLU A 44 4.61 -16.96 10.13
N TYR A 45 3.37 -16.87 9.67
CA TYR A 45 3.08 -16.75 8.24
C TYR A 45 3.60 -15.43 7.65
N LEU A 46 3.39 -14.31 8.36
CA LEU A 46 3.91 -13.01 7.94
C LEU A 46 5.44 -13.00 7.93
N LYS A 47 6.07 -13.51 8.99
CA LYS A 47 7.53 -13.63 9.08
C LYS A 47 8.12 -14.47 7.97
N THR A 48 7.51 -15.62 7.66
CA THR A 48 7.95 -16.49 6.56
C THR A 48 7.93 -15.75 5.22
N TYR A 49 6.88 -14.97 4.95
CA TYR A 49 6.82 -14.16 3.74
C TYR A 49 7.92 -13.10 3.71
N ILE A 50 8.08 -12.35 4.81
CA ILE A 50 9.12 -11.31 4.94
C ILE A 50 10.53 -11.89 4.79
N ASP A 51 10.82 -13.05 5.40
CA ASP A 51 12.11 -13.72 5.29
C ASP A 51 12.45 -14.14 3.86
N VAL A 52 11.45 -14.50 3.06
CA VAL A 52 11.63 -14.83 1.65
C VAL A 52 11.88 -13.58 0.81
N ILE A 53 11.04 -12.52 0.95
CA ILE A 53 11.23 -11.28 0.20
C ILE A 53 12.52 -10.55 0.59
N ALA A 54 12.99 -10.71 1.82
CA ALA A 54 14.28 -10.17 2.24
C ALA A 54 15.45 -10.73 1.39
N ARG A 55 15.32 -11.96 0.89
CA ARG A 55 16.37 -12.65 0.11
C ARG A 55 16.08 -12.73 -1.39
N MET A 56 14.82 -12.65 -1.79
CA MET A 56 14.38 -12.73 -3.20
C MET A 56 13.66 -11.44 -3.61
N SER A 57 14.02 -10.90 -4.77
CA SER A 57 13.32 -9.78 -5.40
C SER A 57 13.40 -9.91 -6.93
N PRO A 58 12.57 -9.16 -7.66
CA PRO A 58 12.67 -9.11 -9.12
C PRO A 58 14.06 -8.74 -9.64
N THR A 59 14.79 -7.89 -8.91
CA THR A 59 16.17 -7.52 -9.28
C THR A 59 17.16 -8.65 -9.06
N SER A 60 17.03 -9.44 -7.98
CA SER A 60 17.97 -10.51 -7.64
C SER A 60 17.62 -11.85 -8.32
N HIS A 61 16.36 -12.05 -8.74
CA HIS A 61 15.82 -13.30 -9.29
C HIS A 61 14.99 -13.05 -10.55
N GLN A 62 15.56 -12.36 -11.54
CA GLN A 62 14.86 -11.93 -12.77
C GLN A 62 14.16 -13.08 -13.52
N ALA A 63 14.70 -14.30 -13.48
CA ALA A 63 14.08 -15.46 -14.12
C ALA A 63 12.76 -15.91 -13.48
N VAL A 64 12.45 -15.46 -12.27
CA VAL A 64 11.18 -15.76 -11.57
C VAL A 64 10.09 -14.76 -11.93
N PHE A 65 10.47 -13.52 -12.23
CA PHE A 65 9.56 -12.41 -12.51
C PHE A 65 9.72 -11.96 -13.96
N THR A 66 8.89 -12.49 -14.84
CA THR A 66 9.07 -12.40 -16.30
C THR A 66 8.23 -11.32 -16.96
N SER A 67 7.25 -10.78 -16.23
CA SER A 67 6.38 -9.70 -16.71
C SER A 67 6.37 -8.50 -15.74
N GLN A 68 6.04 -7.34 -16.26
CA GLN A 68 5.88 -6.12 -15.45
C GLN A 68 4.80 -6.28 -14.38
N ALA A 69 3.72 -7.00 -14.69
CA ALA A 69 2.65 -7.28 -13.74
C ALA A 69 3.12 -8.19 -12.58
N GLU A 70 3.97 -9.20 -12.84
CA GLU A 70 4.58 -10.01 -11.78
C GLU A 70 5.49 -9.16 -10.89
N VAL A 71 6.30 -8.30 -11.50
CA VAL A 71 7.21 -7.39 -10.77
C VAL A 71 6.41 -6.42 -9.90
N LEU A 72 5.39 -5.76 -10.45
CA LEU A 72 4.59 -4.81 -9.69
C LEU A 72 3.77 -5.50 -8.59
N SER A 73 3.13 -6.64 -8.87
CA SER A 73 2.42 -7.43 -7.86
C SER A 73 3.34 -7.83 -6.70
N TYR A 74 4.59 -8.23 -6.99
CA TYR A 74 5.60 -8.50 -5.96
C TYR A 74 5.81 -7.28 -5.08
N HIS A 75 6.05 -6.11 -5.67
CA HIS A 75 6.37 -4.90 -4.90
C HIS A 75 5.20 -4.42 -4.04
N LEU A 76 3.96 -4.48 -4.55
CA LEU A 76 2.76 -4.11 -3.78
C LEU A 76 2.54 -5.03 -2.58
N ASN A 77 2.67 -6.35 -2.78
CA ASN A 77 2.57 -7.32 -1.69
C ASN A 77 3.69 -7.15 -0.66
N ALA A 78 4.93 -6.96 -1.12
CA ALA A 78 6.08 -6.78 -0.25
C ALA A 78 5.97 -5.52 0.61
N TYR A 79 5.59 -4.37 0.00
CA TYR A 79 5.40 -3.12 0.75
C TYR A 79 4.35 -3.27 1.85
N ASN A 80 3.18 -3.82 1.52
CA ASN A 80 2.09 -3.98 2.48
C ASN A 80 2.46 -4.93 3.63
N ALA A 81 3.16 -6.03 3.34
CA ALA A 81 3.64 -6.94 4.37
C ALA A 81 4.70 -6.31 5.29
N LEU A 82 5.63 -5.55 4.71
CA LEU A 82 6.68 -4.84 5.46
C LEU A 82 6.09 -3.72 6.32
N ALA A 83 5.12 -2.97 5.82
CA ALA A 83 4.43 -1.96 6.59
C ALA A 83 3.62 -2.57 7.76
N MET A 84 2.91 -3.68 7.50
CA MET A 84 2.17 -4.43 8.52
C MET A 84 3.12 -4.96 9.61
N TRP A 85 4.24 -5.54 9.23
CA TRP A 85 5.27 -6.00 10.16
C TRP A 85 5.89 -4.87 10.97
N GLY A 86 6.15 -3.73 10.33
CA GLY A 86 6.69 -2.54 10.98
C GLY A 86 5.80 -2.00 12.11
N VAL A 87 4.47 -2.13 12.01
CA VAL A 87 3.54 -1.79 13.10
C VAL A 87 3.68 -2.78 14.27
N ILE A 88 3.82 -4.09 13.99
CA ILE A 88 3.99 -5.12 15.01
C ILE A 88 5.32 -4.94 15.75
N GLU A 89 6.43 -4.72 15.04
CA GLU A 89 7.76 -4.49 15.64
C GLU A 89 7.79 -3.26 16.57
N ARG A 90 6.78 -2.41 16.50
CA ARG A 90 6.64 -1.20 17.34
C ARG A 90 5.59 -1.34 18.42
N ASP A 91 5.26 -2.57 18.81
CA ASP A 91 4.26 -2.84 19.84
C ASP A 91 2.88 -2.20 19.53
N ILE A 92 2.53 -2.12 18.25
CA ILE A 92 1.24 -1.61 17.74
C ILE A 92 0.94 -0.21 18.32
N PRO A 93 1.61 0.84 17.84
CA PRO A 93 1.39 2.21 18.33
C PRO A 93 -0.07 2.64 18.11
N SER A 94 -0.53 3.62 18.87
CA SER A 94 -1.90 4.16 18.70
C SER A 94 -2.08 4.91 17.38
N ASP A 95 -1.03 5.59 16.94
CA ASP A 95 -1.06 6.54 15.82
C ASP A 95 0.33 6.88 15.28
N PHE A 96 0.34 7.56 14.13
CA PHE A 96 1.50 8.25 13.56
C PHE A 96 1.27 9.76 13.41
N ASP A 97 0.53 10.40 14.33
CA ASP A 97 0.12 11.81 14.23
C ASP A 97 1.27 12.80 14.18
N SER A 98 2.38 12.53 14.86
CA SER A 98 3.51 13.45 14.87
C SER A 98 4.45 13.24 13.68
N PHE A 99 5.06 14.33 13.20
CA PHE A 99 6.10 14.29 12.18
C PHE A 99 7.22 13.31 12.52
N PHE A 100 7.67 13.26 13.79
CA PHE A 100 8.75 12.36 14.22
C PHE A 100 8.33 10.88 14.17
N LYS A 101 7.07 10.53 14.53
CA LYS A 101 6.57 9.16 14.41
C LYS A 101 6.57 8.71 12.95
N ARG A 102 6.07 9.55 12.02
CA ARG A 102 6.08 9.28 10.58
C ARG A 102 7.49 9.16 10.02
N LEU A 103 8.35 10.14 10.32
CA LEU A 103 9.75 10.12 9.87
C LEU A 103 10.44 8.82 10.28
N TRP A 104 10.23 8.41 11.51
CA TRP A 104 10.85 7.21 12.03
C TRP A 104 10.29 5.95 11.34
N PHE A 105 8.97 5.82 11.22
CA PHE A 105 8.33 4.65 10.61
C PHE A 105 8.64 4.53 9.11
N PHE A 106 8.51 5.60 8.36
CA PHE A 106 8.65 5.54 6.90
C PHE A 106 10.09 5.69 6.42
N LYS A 107 10.93 6.50 7.08
CA LYS A 107 12.29 6.83 6.58
C LYS A 107 13.43 6.21 7.37
N LEU A 108 13.29 6.05 8.68
CA LEU A 108 14.40 5.60 9.52
C LEU A 108 14.32 4.10 9.84
N GLN A 109 13.15 3.50 9.83
CA GLN A 109 13.00 2.06 9.97
C GLN A 109 13.51 1.37 8.70
N THR A 110 14.50 0.50 8.90
CA THR A 110 15.11 -0.26 7.81
C THR A 110 14.32 -1.54 7.53
N VAL A 111 14.05 -1.79 6.26
CA VAL A 111 13.51 -3.05 5.74
C VAL A 111 14.49 -3.67 4.75
N ILE A 112 14.40 -4.98 4.52
CA ILE A 112 15.28 -5.69 3.59
C ILE A 112 14.43 -6.28 2.46
N VAL A 113 14.82 -6.00 1.22
CA VAL A 113 14.18 -6.54 0.01
C VAL A 113 15.27 -7.02 -0.95
N GLY A 114 15.29 -8.32 -1.25
CA GLY A 114 16.26 -8.92 -2.18
C GLY A 114 17.73 -8.67 -1.76
N ASN A 115 18.03 -8.82 -0.48
CA ASN A 115 19.32 -8.55 0.16
C ASN A 115 19.77 -7.07 0.13
N LYS A 116 18.88 -6.14 -0.17
CA LYS A 116 19.14 -4.70 -0.11
C LYS A 116 18.39 -4.08 1.05
N SER A 117 19.10 -3.26 1.82
CA SER A 117 18.51 -2.44 2.89
C SER A 117 17.90 -1.19 2.28
N THR A 118 16.68 -0.88 2.69
CA THR A 118 15.94 0.33 2.26
C THR A 118 15.02 0.79 3.39
N SER A 119 14.30 1.89 3.21
CA SER A 119 13.18 2.33 4.04
C SER A 119 11.86 2.11 3.28
N LEU A 120 10.71 2.15 3.96
CA LEU A 120 9.41 2.12 3.28
C LEU A 120 9.26 3.30 2.32
N TYR A 121 9.72 4.48 2.73
CA TYR A 121 9.69 5.69 1.91
C TYR A 121 10.53 5.55 0.63
N ASP A 122 11.78 5.11 0.74
CA ASP A 122 12.64 4.95 -0.43
C ASP A 122 12.15 3.80 -1.32
N TYR A 123 11.62 2.73 -0.72
CA TYR A 123 11.04 1.61 -1.45
C TYR A 123 9.82 2.04 -2.29
N GLU A 124 8.95 2.88 -1.73
CA GLU A 124 7.83 3.45 -2.47
C GLU A 124 8.30 4.38 -3.58
N ASN A 125 9.17 5.36 -3.26
CA ASN A 125 9.56 6.41 -4.20
C ASN A 125 10.50 5.93 -5.30
N ASP A 126 11.52 5.12 -4.95
CA ASP A 126 12.60 4.76 -5.87
C ASP A 126 12.33 3.46 -6.61
N VAL A 127 11.34 2.65 -6.15
CA VAL A 127 11.06 1.33 -6.74
C VAL A 127 9.63 1.20 -7.25
N ILE A 128 8.62 1.64 -6.49
CA ILE A 128 7.22 1.41 -6.87
C ILE A 128 6.70 2.54 -7.76
N ARG A 129 6.92 3.80 -7.39
CA ARG A 129 6.43 4.96 -8.17
C ARG A 129 7.05 5.05 -9.56
N VAL A 130 8.24 4.46 -9.80
CA VAL A 130 8.90 4.45 -11.12
C VAL A 130 8.16 3.62 -12.18
N PHE A 131 7.14 2.85 -11.78
CA PHE A 131 6.24 2.18 -12.73
C PHE A 131 5.31 3.16 -13.44
N ASN A 132 5.20 4.41 -13.01
CA ASN A 132 4.29 5.43 -13.53
C ASN A 132 2.84 4.94 -13.60
N GLU A 133 2.41 4.21 -12.57
CA GLU A 133 1.07 3.68 -12.40
C GLU A 133 0.42 4.36 -11.17
N PRO A 134 -0.35 5.43 -11.35
CA PRO A 134 -0.86 6.22 -10.22
C PRO A 134 -1.79 5.44 -9.29
N ARG A 135 -2.42 4.35 -9.77
CA ARG A 135 -3.31 3.52 -8.95
C ARG A 135 -2.56 2.76 -7.83
N VAL A 136 -1.21 2.70 -7.89
CA VAL A 136 -0.42 2.11 -6.78
C VAL A 136 -0.70 2.81 -5.46
N HIS A 137 -1.00 4.12 -5.47
CA HIS A 137 -1.33 4.88 -4.26
C HIS A 137 -2.61 4.41 -3.57
N PHE A 138 -3.50 3.69 -4.27
CA PHE A 138 -4.70 3.07 -3.71
C PHE A 138 -4.51 1.59 -3.35
N ALA A 139 -3.36 1.01 -3.73
CA ALA A 139 -2.95 -0.36 -3.43
C ALA A 139 -1.94 -0.46 -2.28
N LEU A 140 -1.17 0.62 -2.02
CA LEU A 140 -0.25 0.72 -0.90
C LEU A 140 -0.99 1.15 0.37
N ASN A 141 -0.74 0.44 1.48
CA ASN A 141 -1.38 0.74 2.75
C ASN A 141 -0.33 1.10 3.81
N CYS A 142 -0.44 2.31 4.34
CA CYS A 142 0.44 2.84 5.40
C CYS A 142 -0.02 2.45 6.82
N MET A 143 -0.97 1.52 6.95
CA MET A 143 -1.46 0.93 8.19
C MET A 143 -2.24 1.88 9.11
N VAL A 144 -2.73 3.02 8.60
CA VAL A 144 -3.56 3.97 9.35
C VAL A 144 -4.97 4.10 8.75
N LYS A 145 -5.89 4.73 9.48
CA LYS A 145 -7.33 4.76 9.14
C LYS A 145 -7.66 5.39 7.79
N ASP A 146 -6.93 6.44 7.39
CA ASP A 146 -7.20 7.12 6.13
C ASP A 146 -6.39 6.58 4.94
N CYS A 147 -5.64 5.47 5.15
CA CYS A 147 -5.12 4.70 4.03
C CYS A 147 -6.26 4.14 3.18
N PRO A 148 -6.00 3.87 1.89
CA PRO A 148 -6.87 3.05 1.07
C PRO A 148 -7.13 1.69 1.73
N ARG A 149 -8.24 1.06 1.38
CA ARG A 149 -8.60 -0.25 1.94
C ARG A 149 -7.56 -1.31 1.58
N LEU A 150 -6.96 -1.95 2.57
CA LEU A 150 -6.13 -3.14 2.34
C LEU A 150 -7.05 -4.31 1.93
N PRO A 151 -6.84 -4.95 0.76
CA PRO A 151 -7.67 -6.08 0.34
C PRO A 151 -7.34 -7.33 1.17
N GLN A 152 -8.35 -8.23 1.29
CA GLN A 152 -8.18 -9.54 1.93
C GLN A 152 -7.46 -10.56 1.02
N GLU A 153 -7.21 -10.18 -0.24
CA GLU A 153 -6.46 -10.98 -1.21
C GLU A 153 -5.18 -10.28 -1.61
N ARG A 154 -4.12 -11.07 -1.83
CA ARG A 154 -2.86 -10.57 -2.37
C ARG A 154 -3.01 -10.06 -3.81
N PHE A 155 -2.14 -9.18 -4.23
CA PHE A 155 -2.02 -8.80 -5.64
C PHE A 155 -1.48 -9.97 -6.46
N LYS A 156 -2.10 -10.21 -7.61
CA LYS A 156 -1.78 -11.31 -8.54
C LYS A 156 -1.55 -10.75 -9.93
N ALA A 157 -0.49 -11.15 -10.60
CA ALA A 157 -0.13 -10.63 -11.91
C ALA A 157 -1.25 -10.75 -12.97
N ASN A 158 -2.00 -11.85 -12.95
CA ASN A 158 -3.07 -12.13 -13.90
C ASN A 158 -4.36 -11.33 -13.68
N THR A 159 -4.53 -10.72 -12.51
CA THR A 159 -5.70 -9.88 -12.16
C THR A 159 -5.30 -8.50 -11.67
N LEU A 160 -4.02 -8.12 -11.81
CA LEU A 160 -3.49 -6.87 -11.25
C LEU A 160 -4.23 -5.64 -11.77
N GLU A 161 -4.52 -5.60 -13.06
CA GLU A 161 -5.24 -4.49 -13.70
C GLU A 161 -6.63 -4.30 -13.11
N GLU A 162 -7.38 -5.39 -12.93
CA GLU A 162 -8.69 -5.40 -12.30
C GLU A 162 -8.59 -4.99 -10.82
N GLN A 163 -7.65 -5.57 -10.06
CA GLN A 163 -7.44 -5.24 -8.65
C GLN A 163 -7.11 -3.76 -8.43
N LEU A 164 -6.26 -3.17 -9.28
CA LEU A 164 -5.92 -1.74 -9.20
C LEU A 164 -7.12 -0.85 -9.54
N SER A 165 -7.91 -1.22 -10.56
CA SER A 165 -9.13 -0.48 -10.92
C SER A 165 -10.16 -0.53 -9.82
N ASP A 166 -10.45 -1.72 -9.28
CA ASP A 166 -11.43 -1.92 -8.20
C ASP A 166 -11.07 -1.13 -6.94
N LEU A 167 -9.79 -1.13 -6.54
CA LEU A 167 -9.33 -0.36 -5.38
C LEU A 167 -9.43 1.14 -5.59
N THR A 168 -9.14 1.61 -6.81
CA THR A 168 -9.26 3.02 -7.17
C THR A 168 -10.71 3.47 -7.15
N GLU A 169 -11.61 2.69 -7.73
CA GLU A 169 -13.05 2.95 -7.71
C GLU A 169 -13.61 2.90 -6.28
N ASP A 170 -13.25 1.87 -5.49
CA ASP A 170 -13.63 1.76 -4.07
C ASP A 170 -13.19 3.00 -3.29
N PHE A 171 -11.98 3.50 -3.54
CA PHE A 171 -11.45 4.68 -2.87
C PHE A 171 -12.29 5.93 -3.17
N PHE A 172 -12.52 6.24 -4.44
CA PHE A 172 -13.26 7.45 -4.85
C PHE A 172 -14.76 7.38 -4.61
N ASN A 173 -15.31 6.21 -4.31
CA ASN A 173 -16.73 6.05 -3.98
C ASN A 173 -17.00 5.97 -2.47
N LYS A 174 -15.98 6.18 -1.62
CA LYS A 174 -16.11 6.30 -0.17
C LYS A 174 -16.09 7.75 0.30
N LYS A 175 -17.13 8.18 1.05
CA LYS A 175 -17.25 9.56 1.55
C LYS A 175 -16.09 10.02 2.42
N LYS A 176 -15.34 9.11 3.04
CA LYS A 176 -14.13 9.46 3.80
C LYS A 176 -12.96 9.89 2.91
N HIS A 177 -12.97 9.53 1.62
CA HIS A 177 -11.92 9.85 0.66
C HIS A 177 -12.34 10.86 -0.40
N LEU A 178 -13.64 10.93 -0.71
CA LEU A 178 -14.22 11.90 -1.63
C LEU A 178 -15.61 12.33 -1.13
N ASN A 179 -15.79 13.62 -0.89
CA ASN A 179 -17.08 14.20 -0.57
C ASN A 179 -17.36 15.44 -1.45
N ILE A 180 -18.51 15.48 -2.10
CA ILE A 180 -18.88 16.53 -3.04
C ILE A 180 -19.89 17.47 -2.38
N ASP A 181 -19.56 18.76 -2.31
CA ASP A 181 -20.45 19.82 -1.81
C ASP A 181 -20.98 20.64 -3.01
N HIS A 182 -22.10 20.19 -3.56
CA HIS A 182 -22.75 20.87 -4.68
C HIS A 182 -23.29 22.25 -4.34
N GLN A 183 -23.63 22.50 -3.07
CA GLN A 183 -24.18 23.78 -2.66
C GLN A 183 -23.14 24.90 -2.78
N HIS A 184 -21.88 24.59 -2.48
CA HIS A 184 -20.80 25.57 -2.46
C HIS A 184 -19.81 25.41 -3.61
N GLY A 185 -19.95 24.37 -4.45
CA GLY A 185 -19.04 24.10 -5.56
C GLY A 185 -17.66 23.63 -5.11
N PHE A 186 -17.57 22.84 -4.03
CA PHE A 186 -16.34 22.27 -3.49
C PHE A 186 -16.33 20.76 -3.61
N ILE A 187 -15.13 20.19 -3.69
CA ILE A 187 -14.90 18.79 -3.33
C ILE A 187 -13.87 18.72 -2.19
N TYR A 188 -14.06 17.76 -1.32
CA TYR A 188 -13.08 17.38 -0.31
C TYR A 188 -12.53 16.01 -0.68
N VAL A 189 -11.22 15.92 -0.85
CA VAL A 189 -10.53 14.69 -1.23
C VAL A 189 -9.46 14.32 -0.21
N SER A 190 -9.06 13.06 -0.16
CA SER A 190 -7.97 12.59 0.68
C SER A 190 -6.67 13.34 0.39
N GLU A 191 -5.88 13.65 1.44
CA GLU A 191 -4.55 14.24 1.32
C GLU A 191 -3.55 13.35 0.53
N ILE A 192 -3.84 12.07 0.27
CA ILE A 192 -3.03 11.24 -0.64
C ILE A 192 -2.89 11.93 -2.01
N LEU A 193 -3.95 12.55 -2.53
CA LEU A 193 -3.89 13.25 -3.79
C LEU A 193 -3.08 14.56 -3.70
N ASP A 194 -2.97 15.16 -2.51
CA ASP A 194 -2.08 16.30 -2.27
C ASP A 194 -0.61 15.86 -2.18
N PHE A 195 -0.32 14.77 -1.48
CA PHE A 195 1.04 14.26 -1.31
C PHE A 195 1.68 13.84 -2.63
N TYR A 196 0.88 13.34 -3.58
CA TYR A 196 1.34 12.74 -4.83
C TYR A 196 0.67 13.35 -6.08
N THR A 197 0.30 14.64 -6.04
CA THR A 197 -0.42 15.32 -7.14
C THR A 197 0.22 15.07 -8.50
N GLU A 198 1.53 15.10 -8.58
CA GLU A 198 2.32 14.94 -9.82
C GLU A 198 2.25 13.53 -10.42
N ASP A 199 1.91 12.51 -9.62
CA ASP A 199 1.73 11.15 -10.12
C ASP A 199 0.35 10.97 -10.79
N PHE A 200 -0.63 11.79 -10.41
CA PHE A 200 -1.99 11.74 -10.94
C PHE A 200 -2.23 12.65 -12.13
N VAL A 201 -1.51 13.77 -12.21
CA VAL A 201 -1.70 14.78 -13.24
C VAL A 201 -0.37 15.40 -13.67
N ASP A 202 -0.08 15.36 -14.98
CA ASP A 202 1.18 15.86 -15.56
C ASP A 202 1.41 17.36 -15.31
N SER A 203 0.33 18.12 -15.14
CA SER A 203 0.41 19.56 -14.87
C SER A 203 0.91 19.90 -13.47
N GLY A 204 0.85 18.96 -12.53
CA GLY A 204 1.08 19.17 -11.11
C GLY A 204 0.06 20.09 -10.43
N LYS A 205 -1.02 20.50 -11.13
CA LYS A 205 -2.05 21.40 -10.58
C LYS A 205 -3.15 20.61 -9.90
N LYS A 206 -3.41 20.92 -8.63
CA LYS A 206 -4.45 20.27 -7.83
C LYS A 206 -5.85 20.33 -8.46
N GLN A 207 -6.14 21.38 -9.22
CA GLN A 207 -7.42 21.52 -9.92
C GLN A 207 -7.63 20.45 -11.00
N ASP A 208 -6.55 20.00 -11.63
CA ASP A 208 -6.61 18.98 -12.69
C ASP A 208 -6.85 17.56 -12.13
N LEU A 209 -6.74 17.37 -10.81
CA LEU A 209 -7.12 16.12 -10.13
C LEU A 209 -8.58 15.73 -10.40
N LEU A 210 -9.46 16.72 -10.67
CA LEU A 210 -10.87 16.45 -11.04
C LEU A 210 -10.99 15.60 -12.31
N VAL A 211 -10.07 15.77 -13.26
CA VAL A 211 -10.07 14.96 -14.50
C VAL A 211 -9.74 13.51 -14.17
N TYR A 212 -8.75 13.27 -13.29
CA TYR A 212 -8.37 11.93 -12.85
C TYR A 212 -9.48 11.28 -12.03
N ILE A 213 -10.00 11.98 -11.00
CA ILE A 213 -11.07 11.50 -10.13
C ILE A 213 -12.31 11.09 -10.94
N ASN A 214 -12.69 11.89 -11.94
CA ASN A 214 -13.85 11.63 -12.79
C ASN A 214 -13.72 10.37 -13.67
N GLN A 215 -12.54 9.78 -13.79
CA GLN A 215 -12.41 8.48 -14.47
C GLN A 215 -13.01 7.36 -13.64
N TYR A 216 -12.88 7.44 -12.29
CA TYR A 216 -13.20 6.37 -11.36
C TYR A 216 -14.42 6.64 -10.46
N SER A 217 -14.77 7.91 -10.21
CA SER A 217 -15.93 8.22 -9.39
C SER A 217 -17.24 7.95 -10.14
N VAL A 218 -18.22 7.36 -9.44
CA VAL A 218 -19.57 7.11 -9.97
C VAL A 218 -20.27 8.43 -10.29
N GLU A 219 -20.23 9.35 -9.33
CA GLU A 219 -20.78 10.69 -9.51
C GLU A 219 -19.76 11.59 -10.22
N LYS A 220 -20.15 12.18 -11.37
CA LYS A 220 -19.28 13.07 -12.13
C LYS A 220 -19.26 14.47 -11.54
N ILE A 221 -18.08 14.99 -11.31
CA ILE A 221 -17.80 16.24 -10.63
C ILE A 221 -17.60 17.34 -11.69
N PRO A 222 -18.29 18.49 -11.63
CA PRO A 222 -18.01 19.63 -12.50
C PRO A 222 -16.56 20.11 -12.36
N LEU A 223 -15.85 20.31 -13.47
CA LEU A 223 -14.43 20.66 -13.47
C LEU A 223 -14.12 22.07 -12.90
N ASN A 224 -15.14 22.88 -12.67
CA ASN A 224 -15.01 24.20 -12.06
C ASN A 224 -15.17 24.17 -10.51
N TYR A 225 -15.37 23.00 -9.90
CA TYR A 225 -15.41 22.90 -8.44
C TYR A 225 -14.01 23.09 -7.86
N GLU A 226 -13.93 23.73 -6.69
CA GLU A 226 -12.67 23.92 -5.97
C GLU A 226 -12.26 22.63 -5.23
N VAL A 227 -11.00 22.22 -5.37
CA VAL A 227 -10.45 21.05 -4.69
C VAL A 227 -9.93 21.44 -3.31
N LYS A 228 -10.43 20.77 -2.28
CA LYS A 228 -10.00 20.87 -0.88
C LYS A 228 -9.58 19.49 -0.37
N PHE A 229 -8.78 19.46 0.68
CA PHE A 229 -8.26 18.22 1.24
C PHE A 229 -8.80 17.99 2.64
N PHE A 230 -9.12 16.72 2.97
CA PHE A 230 -9.38 16.30 4.33
C PHE A 230 -8.09 16.31 5.15
N ASN A 231 -8.20 16.52 6.46
CA ASN A 231 -7.09 16.20 7.36
C ASN A 231 -6.94 14.68 7.47
N TYR A 232 -5.72 14.18 7.32
CA TYR A 232 -5.44 12.75 7.31
C TYR A 232 -5.43 12.16 8.73
N ASP A 233 -6.25 11.13 8.98
CA ASP A 233 -6.29 10.40 10.25
C ASP A 233 -5.16 9.35 10.29
N TRP A 234 -4.10 9.68 11.03
CA TRP A 234 -2.91 8.85 11.24
C TRP A 234 -3.07 7.82 12.36
N THR A 235 -4.27 7.63 12.93
CA THR A 235 -4.54 6.54 13.89
C THR A 235 -4.35 5.18 13.23
N ILE A 236 -3.70 4.24 13.94
CA ILE A 236 -3.50 2.88 13.41
C ILE A 236 -4.85 2.22 13.10
N ASN A 237 -4.92 1.55 11.94
CA ASN A 237 -6.13 0.90 11.41
C ASN A 237 -6.35 -0.48 12.04
N GLN A 238 -6.36 -0.52 13.39
CA GLN A 238 -6.59 -1.72 14.21
C GLN A 238 -8.09 -2.04 14.26
N GLN A 239 -8.44 -3.31 14.15
CA GLN A 239 -9.79 -3.81 14.47
C GLN A 239 -10.13 -3.53 15.95
N PRO A 240 -11.41 -3.39 16.30
CA PRO A 240 -11.86 -3.10 17.67
C PRO A 240 -11.39 -4.10 18.72
#